data_0abcca266f6b9e94c6d921c9c702bdba
#
_entry.id   0abcca266f6b9e94c6d921c9c702bdba
#
_cell.length_a   1.000
_cell.length_b   1.000
_cell.length_c   1.000
_cell.angle_alpha   90.00
_cell.angle_beta   90.00
_cell.angle_gamma   90.00
#
_symmetry.space_group_name_H-M   'P 1'
#
loop_
_entity.id
_entity.type
_entity.pdbx_description
1 polymer ?
#
loop_
_entity_poly.entity_id
_entity_poly.type
_entity_poly.pdbx_seq_one_letter_code
_entity_poly.pdbx_strand_id
1 'polypeptide(L)'
;TKVIHVNYKSAQVDQVYFPQIEVVGDIALSVDALAAALGSKLDIDLGDFEKVRDNVKENIFRLAEEPTFPMRPQEIVSEIRNLMGYHDIIALDNGVYKIWFARNYLAFQPNTILLDNALATMGAGLPSAMLAALIHPNRKVMSICGDGGFMMNSQEIETAVRLNLNLVVLILNDNSYGMIRWKQAGSGFADWGLEYNNPDFVKYAESYGAHGH
;
A
#
# COMPACT_ATOMS: atom_id res chain seq x y z
N THR A 1 29.64 -7.57 2.80
CA THR A 1 28.89 -6.32 2.94
C THR A 1 29.01 -5.86 4.38
N LYS A 2 29.31 -4.58 4.61
CA LYS A 2 29.28 -3.99 5.95
C LYS A 2 27.89 -3.41 6.21
N VAL A 3 27.34 -3.64 7.40
CA VAL A 3 26.00 -3.19 7.80
C VAL A 3 26.12 -2.19 8.92
N ILE A 4 25.49 -1.03 8.74
CA ILE A 4 25.30 -0.01 9.78
C ILE A 4 23.81 0.00 10.08
N HIS A 5 23.45 -0.24 11.35
CA HIS A 5 22.07 -0.23 11.81
C HIS A 5 21.80 1.08 12.57
N VAL A 6 20.88 1.89 12.06
CA VAL A 6 20.44 3.14 12.69
C VAL A 6 18.96 2.99 13.05
N ASN A 7 18.64 2.98 14.33
CA ASN A 7 17.26 2.82 14.78
C ASN A 7 17.09 3.31 16.23
N TYR A 8 15.85 3.49 16.68
CA TYR A 8 15.51 3.79 18.07
C TYR A 8 15.79 2.62 19.04
N LYS A 9 15.93 1.40 18.53
CA LYS A 9 16.19 0.18 19.29
C LYS A 9 17.37 -0.56 18.70
N SER A 10 18.06 -1.30 19.58
CA SER A 10 19.11 -2.23 19.15
C SER A 10 18.59 -3.23 18.10
N ALA A 11 19.46 -3.60 17.17
CA ALA A 11 19.19 -4.62 16.21
C ALA A 11 18.88 -5.95 16.89
N GLN A 12 17.80 -6.59 16.49
CA GLN A 12 17.63 -8.01 16.78
C GLN A 12 18.54 -8.78 15.82
N VAL A 13 19.58 -9.36 16.36
CA VAL A 13 20.56 -10.11 15.58
C VAL A 13 19.89 -11.35 15.01
N ASP A 14 19.73 -11.39 13.68
CA ASP A 14 19.36 -12.61 12.97
C ASP A 14 20.56 -13.17 12.21
N GLN A 15 20.40 -14.37 11.63
CA GLN A 15 21.47 -15.05 10.90
C GLN A 15 21.85 -14.35 9.58
N VAL A 16 21.05 -13.38 9.14
CA VAL A 16 21.21 -12.72 7.82
C VAL A 16 21.84 -11.35 7.97
N TYR A 17 21.46 -10.59 9.01
CA TYR A 17 21.91 -9.22 9.21
C TYR A 17 22.63 -9.06 10.54
N PHE A 18 23.95 -9.04 10.48
CA PHE A 18 24.79 -8.75 11.65
C PHE A 18 25.39 -7.34 11.49
N PRO A 19 24.91 -6.33 12.25
CA PRO A 19 25.47 -4.99 12.15
C PRO A 19 26.86 -4.93 12.72
N GLN A 20 27.81 -4.33 11.98
CA GLN A 20 29.15 -4.03 12.47
C GLN A 20 29.16 -2.74 13.30
N ILE A 21 28.22 -1.83 12.97
CA ILE A 21 28.06 -0.57 13.70
C ILE A 21 26.56 -0.43 14.02
N GLU A 22 26.28 -0.17 15.27
CA GLU A 22 24.93 0.06 15.76
C GLU A 22 24.82 1.49 16.31
N VAL A 23 23.88 2.26 15.78
CA VAL A 23 23.54 3.61 16.25
C VAL A 23 22.12 3.58 16.79
N VAL A 24 21.99 3.54 18.12
CA VAL A 24 20.69 3.52 18.78
C VAL A 24 20.35 4.94 19.21
N GLY A 25 19.29 5.50 18.62
CA GLY A 25 18.88 6.87 18.90
C GLY A 25 17.84 7.39 17.89
N ASP A 26 17.61 8.69 17.90
CA ASP A 26 16.74 9.34 16.92
C ASP A 26 17.35 9.22 15.52
N ILE A 27 16.56 8.70 14.58
CA ILE A 27 17.01 8.42 13.22
C ILE A 27 17.33 9.71 12.48
N ALA A 28 16.49 10.74 12.59
CA ALA A 28 16.68 12.01 11.89
C ALA A 28 17.95 12.72 12.40
N LEU A 29 18.12 12.84 13.72
CA LEU A 29 19.31 13.43 14.31
C LEU A 29 20.60 12.65 13.98
N SER A 30 20.51 11.33 13.90
CA SER A 30 21.65 10.48 13.51
C SER A 30 22.04 10.70 12.05
N VAL A 31 21.06 10.82 11.15
CA VAL A 31 21.29 11.09 9.73
C VAL A 31 21.85 12.50 9.54
N ASP A 32 21.33 13.51 10.24
CA ASP A 32 21.82 14.89 10.18
C ASP A 32 23.28 14.98 10.68
N ALA A 33 23.59 14.31 11.79
CA ALA A 33 24.95 14.25 12.31
C ALA A 33 25.91 13.56 11.34
N LEU A 34 25.47 12.48 10.70
CA LEU A 34 26.25 11.78 9.68
C LEU A 34 26.48 12.68 8.45
N ALA A 35 25.43 13.35 7.97
CA ALA A 35 25.53 14.27 6.84
C ALA A 35 26.49 15.43 7.14
N ALA A 36 26.43 16.01 8.35
CA ALA A 36 27.34 17.07 8.80
C ALA A 36 28.79 16.59 8.87
N ALA A 37 29.03 15.36 9.36
CA ALA A 37 30.37 14.78 9.47
C ALA A 37 31.00 14.46 8.10
N LEU A 38 30.18 14.03 7.14
CA LEU A 38 30.63 13.72 5.77
C LEU A 38 30.91 15.01 4.95
N GLY A 39 30.10 16.04 5.14
CA GLY A 39 30.23 17.32 4.43
C GLY A 39 30.19 17.16 2.90
N SER A 40 30.84 18.09 2.20
CA SER A 40 30.93 18.05 0.71
C SER A 40 32.07 17.17 0.18
N LYS A 41 32.66 16.32 1.02
CA LYS A 41 33.87 15.54 0.68
C LYS A 41 33.61 14.19 0.03
N LEU A 42 32.36 13.87 -0.25
CA LEU A 42 32.03 12.60 -0.89
C LEU A 42 32.03 12.77 -2.41
N ASP A 43 33.12 12.36 -3.03
CA ASP A 43 33.16 12.10 -4.48
C ASP A 43 32.72 10.65 -4.68
N ILE A 44 31.39 10.46 -4.80
CA ILE A 44 30.78 9.15 -5.02
C ILE A 44 30.28 9.12 -6.46
N ASP A 45 30.77 8.16 -7.23
CA ASP A 45 30.17 7.84 -8.52
C ASP A 45 28.80 7.19 -8.29
N LEU A 46 27.74 7.93 -8.63
CA LEU A 46 26.35 7.47 -8.53
C LEU A 46 25.84 6.81 -9.82
N GLY A 47 26.66 6.68 -10.85
CA GLY A 47 26.22 6.23 -12.18
C GLY A 47 25.53 4.87 -12.18
N ASP A 48 25.97 3.93 -11.35
CA ASP A 48 25.30 2.64 -11.22
C ASP A 48 23.97 2.74 -10.48
N PHE A 49 23.88 3.60 -9.45
CA PHE A 49 22.60 3.84 -8.76
C PHE A 49 21.58 4.52 -9.68
N GLU A 50 22.03 5.44 -10.54
CA GLU A 50 21.17 6.10 -11.51
C GLU A 50 20.62 5.13 -12.55
N LYS A 51 21.45 4.23 -13.07
CA LYS A 51 20.99 3.14 -13.96
C LYS A 51 19.95 2.25 -13.29
N VAL A 52 20.19 1.86 -12.02
CA VAL A 52 19.23 1.05 -11.27
C VAL A 52 17.92 1.81 -11.04
N ARG A 53 18.01 3.09 -10.64
CA ARG A 53 16.83 3.97 -10.48
C ARG A 53 16.00 4.04 -11.75
N ASP A 54 16.64 4.28 -12.89
CA ASP A 54 15.95 4.46 -14.16
C ASP A 54 15.33 3.15 -14.65
N ASN A 55 16.01 2.03 -14.46
CA ASN A 55 15.48 0.70 -14.73
C ASN A 55 14.27 0.35 -13.83
N VAL A 56 14.33 0.73 -12.56
CA VAL A 56 13.19 0.56 -11.62
C VAL A 56 12.00 1.40 -12.08
N LYS A 57 12.21 2.67 -12.46
CA LYS A 57 11.14 3.54 -12.96
C LYS A 57 10.50 2.97 -14.23
N GLU A 58 11.28 2.55 -15.19
CA GLU A 58 10.79 1.91 -16.41
C GLU A 58 9.93 0.68 -16.10
N ASN A 59 10.37 -0.17 -15.16
CA ASN A 59 9.62 -1.35 -14.76
C ASN A 59 8.33 -1.02 -13.98
N ILE A 60 8.31 0.05 -13.19
CA ILE A 60 7.12 0.51 -12.46
C ILE A 60 6.02 0.93 -13.45
N PHE A 61 6.36 1.67 -14.49
CA PHE A 61 5.40 2.19 -15.46
C PHE A 61 5.14 1.25 -16.64
N ARG A 62 5.91 0.17 -16.75
CA ARG A 62 5.69 -0.82 -17.80
C ARG A 62 4.28 -1.39 -17.75
N LEU A 63 3.58 -1.41 -18.88
CA LEU A 63 2.19 -1.84 -19.04
C LEU A 63 1.13 -0.96 -18.33
N ALA A 64 1.53 0.20 -17.80
CA ALA A 64 0.60 1.14 -17.18
C ALA A 64 -0.18 1.98 -18.20
N GLU A 65 0.36 2.18 -19.41
CA GLU A 65 -0.21 3.03 -20.46
C GLU A 65 -1.04 2.26 -21.50
N GLU A 66 -1.10 0.94 -21.39
CA GLU A 66 -1.86 0.10 -22.33
C GLU A 66 -3.24 -0.23 -21.76
N PRO A 67 -4.32 0.46 -22.19
CA PRO A 67 -5.66 0.19 -21.67
C PRO A 67 -6.11 -1.23 -22.05
N THR A 68 -6.53 -2.00 -21.06
CA THR A 68 -7.01 -3.36 -21.22
C THR A 68 -8.31 -3.60 -20.45
N PHE A 69 -9.09 -4.55 -20.87
CA PHE A 69 -10.23 -5.03 -20.10
C PHE A 69 -10.18 -6.56 -20.00
N PRO A 70 -10.19 -7.13 -18.78
CA PRO A 70 -10.13 -6.46 -17.47
C PRO A 70 -8.86 -5.62 -17.30
N MET A 71 -8.96 -4.52 -16.53
CA MET A 71 -7.82 -3.62 -16.26
C MET A 71 -6.66 -4.36 -15.60
N ARG A 72 -5.46 -4.10 -16.08
CA ARG A 72 -4.25 -4.65 -15.43
C ARG A 72 -3.97 -3.94 -14.11
N PRO A 73 -3.43 -4.62 -13.11
CA PRO A 73 -3.08 -3.98 -11.83
C PRO A 73 -2.17 -2.76 -11.98
N GLN A 74 -1.23 -2.77 -12.92
CA GLN A 74 -0.34 -1.64 -13.19
C GLN A 74 -1.09 -0.40 -13.68
N GLU A 75 -2.08 -0.60 -14.56
CA GLU A 75 -2.96 0.45 -15.06
C GLU A 75 -3.80 1.04 -13.92
N ILE A 76 -4.41 0.19 -13.08
CA ILE A 76 -5.19 0.63 -11.91
C ILE A 76 -4.33 1.49 -10.97
N VAL A 77 -3.10 1.05 -10.67
CA VAL A 77 -2.19 1.80 -9.79
C VAL A 77 -1.81 3.14 -10.39
N SER A 78 -1.52 3.19 -11.69
CA SER A 78 -1.17 4.41 -12.42
C SER A 78 -2.32 5.41 -12.42
N GLU A 79 -3.54 4.95 -12.76
CA GLU A 79 -4.72 5.81 -12.77
C GLU A 79 -5.03 6.37 -11.38
N ILE A 80 -4.97 5.55 -10.34
CA ILE A 80 -5.16 6.03 -8.97
C ILE A 80 -4.09 7.04 -8.59
N ARG A 81 -2.80 6.81 -8.97
CA ARG A 81 -1.75 7.79 -8.70
C ARG A 81 -2.01 9.14 -9.37
N ASN A 82 -2.52 9.12 -10.60
CA ASN A 82 -2.86 10.33 -11.36
C ASN A 82 -4.04 11.10 -10.74
N LEU A 83 -5.02 10.39 -10.18
CA LEU A 83 -6.20 10.98 -9.53
C LEU A 83 -5.93 11.55 -8.14
N MET A 84 -4.96 10.98 -7.42
CA MET A 84 -4.63 11.37 -6.05
C MET A 84 -3.60 12.49 -6.04
N GLY A 85 -3.85 13.54 -5.30
CA GLY A 85 -2.93 14.66 -5.12
C GLY A 85 -1.72 14.28 -4.26
N TYR A 86 -0.82 15.23 -4.12
CA TYR A 86 0.48 15.04 -3.45
C TYR A 86 0.35 14.66 -1.97
N HIS A 87 -0.70 15.15 -1.31
CA HIS A 87 -0.98 14.93 0.12
C HIS A 87 -2.16 14.00 0.38
N ASP A 88 -2.83 13.52 -0.67
CA ASP A 88 -3.98 12.65 -0.54
C ASP A 88 -3.57 11.27 -0.02
N ILE A 89 -4.49 10.55 0.59
CA ILE A 89 -4.21 9.34 1.35
C ILE A 89 -4.90 8.15 0.69
N ILE A 90 -4.15 7.08 0.47
CA ILE A 90 -4.72 5.76 0.17
C ILE A 90 -4.55 4.82 1.37
N ALA A 91 -5.58 4.06 1.68
CA ALA A 91 -5.53 2.98 2.65
C ALA A 91 -5.74 1.65 1.93
N LEU A 92 -4.76 0.77 2.02
CA LEU A 92 -4.78 -0.53 1.37
C LEU A 92 -5.27 -1.60 2.33
N ASP A 93 -6.24 -2.35 1.91
CA ASP A 93 -6.58 -3.61 2.57
C ASP A 93 -5.62 -4.73 2.14
N ASN A 94 -5.78 -5.91 2.65
CA ASN A 94 -4.90 -7.05 2.41
C ASN A 94 -5.47 -8.00 1.36
N GLY A 95 -4.75 -8.16 0.26
CA GLY A 95 -5.08 -8.99 -0.89
C GLY A 95 -3.94 -9.02 -1.90
N VAL A 96 -4.10 -9.75 -3.00
CA VAL A 96 -3.07 -9.87 -4.04
C VAL A 96 -2.73 -8.52 -4.70
N TYR A 97 -3.72 -7.65 -4.87
CA TYR A 97 -3.54 -6.31 -5.47
C TYR A 97 -2.60 -5.42 -4.65
N LYS A 98 -2.49 -5.63 -3.34
CA LYS A 98 -1.57 -4.91 -2.44
C LYS A 98 -0.13 -4.99 -2.92
N ILE A 99 0.29 -6.11 -3.52
CA ILE A 99 1.63 -6.28 -4.07
C ILE A 99 1.92 -5.24 -5.15
N TRP A 100 0.93 -4.98 -6.02
CA TRP A 100 1.07 -4.01 -7.09
C TRP A 100 1.13 -2.58 -6.58
N PHE A 101 0.29 -2.22 -5.61
CA PHE A 101 0.36 -0.91 -4.96
C PHE A 101 1.68 -0.71 -4.22
N ALA A 102 2.14 -1.70 -3.46
CA ALA A 102 3.40 -1.62 -2.73
C ALA A 102 4.63 -1.47 -3.64
N ARG A 103 4.57 -1.99 -4.87
CA ARG A 103 5.66 -1.92 -5.84
C ARG A 103 5.59 -0.72 -6.76
N ASN A 104 4.40 -0.31 -7.18
CA ASN A 104 4.20 0.59 -8.31
C ASN A 104 3.61 1.96 -7.91
N TYR A 105 3.01 2.10 -6.72
CA TYR A 105 2.46 3.37 -6.28
C TYR A 105 3.54 4.27 -5.67
N LEU A 106 3.76 5.44 -6.26
CA LEU A 106 4.75 6.40 -5.77
C LEU A 106 4.17 7.25 -4.63
N ALA A 107 4.73 7.12 -3.44
CA ALA A 107 4.45 8.00 -2.31
C ALA A 107 5.33 9.25 -2.37
N PHE A 108 4.72 10.43 -2.35
CA PHE A 108 5.45 11.71 -2.37
C PHE A 108 5.56 12.36 -1.00
N GLN A 109 4.73 11.92 -0.04
CA GLN A 109 4.73 12.44 1.33
C GLN A 109 4.65 11.28 2.33
N PRO A 110 5.22 11.46 3.54
CA PRO A 110 5.03 10.50 4.62
C PRO A 110 3.55 10.30 4.97
N ASN A 111 3.18 9.10 5.36
CA ASN A 111 1.82 8.74 5.82
C ASN A 111 0.70 9.00 4.79
N THR A 112 1.01 8.91 3.49
CA THR A 112 0.03 9.00 2.40
C THR A 112 -0.36 7.62 1.85
N ILE A 113 0.32 6.56 2.28
CA ILE A 113 -0.06 5.17 2.05
C ILE A 113 -0.19 4.50 3.40
N LEU A 114 -1.40 4.09 3.77
CA LEU A 114 -1.66 3.31 4.96
C LEU A 114 -1.69 1.83 4.59
N LEU A 115 -0.85 1.06 5.24
CA LEU A 115 -0.60 -0.33 4.88
C LEU A 115 -0.37 -1.15 6.14
N ASP A 116 -1.30 -2.04 6.48
CA ASP A 116 -1.10 -3.00 7.56
C ASP A 116 -0.25 -4.19 7.05
N ASN A 117 0.98 -4.27 7.56
CA ASN A 117 1.92 -5.35 7.25
C ASN A 117 2.21 -6.25 8.46
N ALA A 118 1.89 -5.82 9.67
CA ALA A 118 2.25 -6.57 10.87
C ALA A 118 1.49 -7.89 10.95
N LEU A 119 0.17 -7.84 10.80
CA LEU A 119 -0.70 -9.01 10.80
C LEU A 119 -1.36 -9.27 9.44
N ALA A 120 -1.23 -8.34 8.51
CA ALA A 120 -1.83 -8.41 7.18
C ALA A 120 -3.34 -8.72 7.23
N THR A 121 -4.05 -8.01 8.09
CA THR A 121 -5.46 -8.22 8.38
C THR A 121 -6.35 -7.85 7.20
N MET A 122 -7.14 -8.77 6.70
CA MET A 122 -8.22 -8.47 5.75
C MET A 122 -9.33 -7.69 6.45
N GLY A 123 -9.93 -6.72 5.74
CA GLY A 123 -10.94 -5.82 6.29
C GLY A 123 -10.39 -4.59 7.01
N ALA A 124 -9.07 -4.39 7.05
CA ALA A 124 -8.45 -3.22 7.68
C ALA A 124 -8.51 -1.95 6.82
N GLY A 125 -8.69 -2.07 5.49
CA GLY A 125 -8.63 -0.96 4.54
C GLY A 125 -9.69 0.10 4.78
N LEU A 126 -10.95 -0.29 4.87
CA LEU A 126 -12.06 0.64 5.09
C LEU A 126 -11.95 1.37 6.44
N PRO A 127 -11.80 0.72 7.61
CA PRO A 127 -11.63 1.42 8.89
C PRO A 127 -10.41 2.35 8.92
N SER A 128 -9.30 1.97 8.30
CA SER A 128 -8.10 2.81 8.21
C SER A 128 -8.36 4.07 7.39
N ALA A 129 -9.06 3.95 6.27
CA ALA A 129 -9.45 5.09 5.44
C ALA A 129 -10.45 6.01 6.17
N MET A 130 -11.41 5.43 6.90
CA MET A 130 -12.35 6.21 7.72
C MET A 130 -11.62 7.03 8.78
N LEU A 131 -10.66 6.45 9.48
CA LEU A 131 -9.84 7.17 10.44
C LEU A 131 -9.03 8.30 9.76
N ALA A 132 -8.44 8.01 8.61
CA ALA A 132 -7.70 9.01 7.84
C ALA A 132 -8.60 10.18 7.42
N ALA A 133 -9.83 9.93 6.97
CA ALA A 133 -10.79 10.96 6.60
C ALA A 133 -11.25 11.79 7.80
N LEU A 134 -11.41 11.18 8.98
CA LEU A 134 -11.72 11.89 10.22
C LEU A 134 -10.60 12.85 10.65
N ILE A 135 -9.34 12.39 10.58
CA ILE A 135 -8.18 13.17 11.01
C ILE A 135 -7.82 14.25 9.98
N HIS A 136 -8.07 14.00 8.70
CA HIS A 136 -7.71 14.85 7.57
C HIS A 136 -8.90 15.20 6.69
N PRO A 137 -9.89 15.94 7.19
CA PRO A 137 -11.16 16.20 6.47
C PRO A 137 -10.98 16.98 5.15
N ASN A 138 -9.85 17.64 4.97
CA ASN A 138 -9.54 18.44 3.77
C ASN A 138 -8.70 17.68 2.73
N ARG A 139 -8.39 16.41 2.96
CA ARG A 139 -7.66 15.56 2.00
C ARG A 139 -8.61 14.58 1.33
N LYS A 140 -8.33 14.23 0.08
CA LYS A 140 -8.99 13.07 -0.50
C LYS A 140 -8.46 11.81 0.17
N VAL A 141 -9.37 10.91 0.51
CA VAL A 141 -9.02 9.62 1.08
C VAL A 141 -9.67 8.53 0.25
N MET A 142 -8.90 7.52 -0.14
CA MET A 142 -9.41 6.36 -0.86
C MET A 142 -9.04 5.08 -0.13
N SER A 143 -10.05 4.26 0.18
CA SER A 143 -9.86 2.88 0.58
C SER A 143 -9.76 2.00 -0.65
N ILE A 144 -8.76 1.14 -0.73
CA ILE A 144 -8.59 0.18 -1.82
C ILE A 144 -8.67 -1.21 -1.22
N CYS A 145 -9.74 -1.90 -1.53
CA CYS A 145 -10.08 -3.20 -0.98
C CYS A 145 -10.28 -4.22 -2.09
N GLY A 146 -9.92 -5.48 -1.83
CA GLY A 146 -10.51 -6.59 -2.57
C GLY A 146 -11.93 -6.83 -2.06
N ASP A 147 -12.75 -7.47 -2.86
CA ASP A 147 -14.13 -7.81 -2.52
C ASP A 147 -14.24 -8.61 -1.23
N GLY A 148 -13.43 -9.66 -1.05
CA GLY A 148 -13.43 -10.46 0.17
C GLY A 148 -12.96 -9.69 1.41
N GLY A 149 -11.97 -8.80 1.28
CA GLY A 149 -11.52 -7.94 2.37
C GLY A 149 -12.57 -6.89 2.74
N PHE A 150 -13.16 -6.23 1.73
CA PHE A 150 -14.24 -5.27 1.95
C PHE A 150 -15.42 -5.87 2.73
N MET A 151 -15.85 -7.09 2.36
CA MET A 151 -17.00 -7.75 3.01
C MET A 151 -16.77 -8.10 4.48
N MET A 152 -15.53 -8.10 4.96
CA MET A 152 -15.22 -8.39 6.38
C MET A 152 -15.62 -7.25 7.32
N ASN A 153 -15.62 -5.99 6.84
CA ASN A 153 -16.01 -4.80 7.63
C ASN A 153 -16.92 -3.85 6.83
N SER A 154 -17.64 -4.36 5.84
CA SER A 154 -18.48 -3.56 4.94
C SER A 154 -19.62 -2.82 5.65
N GLN A 155 -20.07 -3.29 6.82
CA GLN A 155 -21.06 -2.62 7.63
C GLN A 155 -20.63 -1.23 8.11
N GLU A 156 -19.33 -0.95 8.12
CA GLU A 156 -18.78 0.36 8.51
C GLU A 156 -19.12 1.48 7.52
N ILE A 157 -19.69 1.15 6.36
CA ILE A 157 -20.27 2.15 5.45
C ILE A 157 -21.35 2.96 6.19
N GLU A 158 -22.17 2.32 7.06
CA GLU A 158 -23.12 3.04 7.90
C GLU A 158 -22.43 4.16 8.68
N THR A 159 -21.37 3.81 9.38
CA THR A 159 -20.59 4.76 10.18
C THR A 159 -19.99 5.87 9.32
N ALA A 160 -19.46 5.53 8.15
CA ALA A 160 -18.90 6.52 7.22
C ALA A 160 -19.96 7.51 6.71
N VAL A 161 -21.13 7.03 6.35
CA VAL A 161 -22.27 7.84 5.90
C VAL A 161 -22.79 8.74 7.04
N ARG A 162 -23.04 8.16 8.23
CA ARG A 162 -23.52 8.89 9.40
C ARG A 162 -22.57 10.00 9.83
N LEU A 163 -21.26 9.78 9.70
CA LEU A 163 -20.23 10.78 10.01
C LEU A 163 -19.93 11.71 8.83
N ASN A 164 -20.61 11.55 7.70
CA ASN A 164 -20.41 12.32 6.47
C ASN A 164 -18.94 12.42 6.05
N LEU A 165 -18.25 11.27 6.04
CA LEU A 165 -16.83 11.21 5.71
C LEU A 165 -16.59 11.43 4.21
N ASN A 166 -15.62 12.29 3.88
CA ASN A 166 -15.14 12.45 2.51
C ASN A 166 -14.21 11.28 2.14
N LEU A 167 -14.79 10.18 1.69
CA LEU A 167 -14.14 8.91 1.47
C LEU A 167 -14.62 8.26 0.18
N VAL A 168 -13.69 7.74 -0.61
CA VAL A 168 -13.98 6.85 -1.73
C VAL A 168 -13.55 5.44 -1.37
N VAL A 169 -14.41 4.45 -1.62
CA VAL A 169 -14.09 3.04 -1.48
C VAL A 169 -14.01 2.40 -2.87
N LEU A 170 -12.82 1.99 -3.27
CA LEU A 170 -12.60 1.25 -4.49
C LEU A 170 -12.54 -0.24 -4.19
N ILE A 171 -13.44 -1.01 -4.77
CA ILE A 171 -13.49 -2.46 -4.62
C ILE A 171 -12.96 -3.12 -5.88
N LEU A 172 -11.86 -3.86 -5.73
CA LEU A 172 -11.29 -4.70 -6.79
C LEU A 172 -11.95 -6.08 -6.69
N ASN A 173 -12.89 -6.31 -7.58
CA ASN A 173 -13.77 -7.47 -7.54
C ASN A 173 -13.26 -8.59 -8.46
N ASP A 174 -12.79 -9.70 -7.87
CA ASP A 174 -12.38 -10.91 -8.59
C ASP A 174 -13.13 -12.18 -8.14
N ASN A 175 -14.09 -12.07 -7.22
CA ASN A 175 -14.91 -13.15 -6.64
C ASN A 175 -14.05 -14.27 -6.04
N SER A 176 -12.89 -13.94 -5.50
CA SER A 176 -11.95 -14.95 -5.03
C SER A 176 -10.99 -14.44 -3.97
N TYR A 177 -10.49 -15.35 -3.12
CA TYR A 177 -9.36 -15.10 -2.23
C TYR A 177 -8.02 -15.27 -2.97
N GLY A 178 -7.70 -14.33 -3.87
CA GLY A 178 -6.57 -14.40 -4.78
C GLY A 178 -5.20 -14.61 -4.12
N MET A 179 -4.94 -14.02 -2.96
CA MET A 179 -3.68 -14.20 -2.23
C MET A 179 -3.55 -15.64 -1.68
N ILE A 180 -4.66 -16.21 -1.21
CA ILE A 180 -4.68 -17.59 -0.72
C ILE A 180 -4.48 -18.54 -1.90
N ARG A 181 -5.15 -18.30 -3.03
CA ARG A 181 -4.97 -19.06 -4.28
C ARG A 181 -3.51 -19.08 -4.72
N TRP A 182 -2.86 -17.92 -4.72
CA TRP A 182 -1.46 -17.83 -5.07
C TRP A 182 -0.56 -18.65 -4.13
N LYS A 183 -0.83 -18.62 -2.83
CA LYS A 183 -0.06 -19.41 -1.84
C LYS A 183 -0.33 -20.90 -1.96
N GLN A 184 -1.58 -21.32 -2.19
CA GLN A 184 -1.92 -22.72 -2.44
C GLN A 184 -1.16 -23.26 -3.65
N ALA A 185 -1.20 -22.53 -4.77
CA ALA A 185 -0.47 -22.90 -5.99
C ALA A 185 1.06 -23.01 -5.75
N GLY A 186 1.64 -22.03 -5.04
CA GLY A 186 3.06 -22.04 -4.69
C GLY A 186 3.47 -23.17 -3.74
N SER A 187 2.52 -23.74 -2.99
CA SER A 187 2.74 -24.89 -2.09
C SER A 187 2.32 -26.24 -2.70
N GLY A 188 1.88 -26.25 -3.96
CA GLY A 188 1.43 -27.45 -4.65
C GLY A 188 0.07 -27.98 -4.20
N PHE A 189 -0.74 -27.18 -3.51
CA PHE A 189 -2.09 -27.55 -3.13
C PHE A 189 -3.08 -27.31 -4.27
N ALA A 190 -4.15 -28.12 -4.29
CA ALA A 190 -5.23 -27.92 -5.23
C ALA A 190 -6.00 -26.62 -4.93
N ASP A 191 -6.56 -26.02 -5.98
CA ASP A 191 -7.47 -24.86 -5.85
C ASP A 191 -8.79 -25.34 -5.24
N TRP A 192 -9.08 -24.92 -4.00
CA TRP A 192 -10.27 -25.35 -3.28
C TRP A 192 -10.75 -24.29 -2.30
N GLY A 193 -12.08 -24.05 -2.30
CA GLY A 193 -12.74 -23.22 -1.29
C GLY A 193 -12.44 -21.73 -1.40
N LEU A 194 -12.02 -21.22 -2.56
CA LEU A 194 -11.56 -19.86 -2.74
C LEU A 194 -12.56 -18.94 -3.45
N GLU A 195 -13.55 -19.53 -4.12
CA GLU A 195 -14.54 -18.79 -4.90
C GLU A 195 -15.80 -18.54 -4.07
N TYR A 196 -16.40 -17.39 -4.27
CA TYR A 196 -17.64 -16.96 -3.64
C TYR A 196 -18.42 -16.01 -4.54
N ASN A 197 -19.67 -15.76 -4.20
CA ASN A 197 -20.53 -14.80 -4.90
C ASN A 197 -20.60 -13.51 -4.08
N ASN A 198 -20.37 -12.41 -4.77
CA ASN A 198 -20.50 -11.08 -4.17
C ASN A 198 -21.92 -10.54 -4.30
N PRO A 199 -22.34 -9.61 -3.44
CA PRO A 199 -23.52 -8.81 -3.66
C PRO A 199 -23.31 -7.86 -4.83
N ASP A 200 -24.38 -7.26 -5.30
CA ASP A 200 -24.31 -6.05 -6.14
C ASP A 200 -23.80 -4.89 -5.27
N PHE A 201 -22.53 -4.54 -5.40
CA PHE A 201 -21.89 -3.53 -4.56
C PHE A 201 -22.47 -2.13 -4.74
N VAL A 202 -23.01 -1.81 -5.90
CA VAL A 202 -23.71 -0.54 -6.15
C VAL A 202 -24.96 -0.45 -5.27
N LYS A 203 -25.84 -1.44 -5.36
CA LYS A 203 -27.05 -1.49 -4.52
C LYS A 203 -26.72 -1.62 -3.03
N TYR A 204 -25.64 -2.33 -2.71
CA TYR A 204 -25.16 -2.44 -1.33
C TYR A 204 -24.80 -1.07 -0.76
N ALA A 205 -24.00 -0.29 -1.47
CA ALA A 205 -23.65 1.08 -1.08
C ALA A 205 -24.89 1.99 -0.96
N GLU A 206 -25.77 1.94 -1.95
CA GLU A 206 -27.01 2.75 -1.97
C GLU A 206 -27.95 2.39 -0.81
N SER A 207 -27.99 1.14 -0.36
CA SER A 207 -28.81 0.70 0.79
C SER A 207 -28.41 1.37 2.10
N TYR A 208 -27.18 1.85 2.21
CA TYR A 208 -26.67 2.63 3.33
C TYR A 208 -26.77 4.16 3.11
N GLY A 209 -27.21 4.59 1.94
CA GLY A 209 -27.25 6.01 1.57
C GLY A 209 -25.92 6.56 1.03
N ALA A 210 -24.97 5.69 0.70
CA ALA A 210 -23.78 6.06 -0.06
C ALA A 210 -24.07 6.09 -1.57
N HIS A 211 -23.18 6.66 -2.36
CA HIS A 211 -23.27 6.63 -3.82
C HIS A 211 -22.51 5.43 -4.35
N GLY A 212 -23.20 4.56 -5.11
CA GLY A 212 -22.61 3.43 -5.82
C GLY A 212 -22.40 3.73 -7.32
N HIS A 213 -21.28 3.26 -7.86
CA HIS A 213 -20.94 3.44 -9.28
C HIS A 213 -20.33 2.16 -9.86
#